data_ce28ca4be242ca198c52d41010fa99e5
#
_entry.id   ce28ca4be242ca198c52d41010fa99e5
#
_cell.length_a   1.000
_cell.length_b   1.000
_cell.length_c   1.000
_cell.angle_alpha   90.00
_cell.angle_beta   90.00
_cell.angle_gamma   90.00
#
_symmetry.space_group_name_H-M   'P 1'
#
loop_
_entity.id
_entity.type
_entity.pdbx_description
1 polymer ?
#
loop_
_entity_poly.entity_id
_entity_poly.type
_entity_poly.pdbx_seq_one_letter_code
_entity_poly.pdbx_strand_id
1 'polypeptide(L)'
;MPVLDCMVGEAFRIGRDIDIHLTGRVDMTLYVFIDAATRHELGGVGGIHASAPSGVRRCAHVLALGDGDVFLVGPVAIAVEAVRLQIPGARALREVRLHITAPAPLTLVRRPLARPRHAVRRWIGGGSCWS
;
A
#
# COMPACT_ATOMS: atom_id res chain seq x y z
N MET A 1 1.92 -18.44 -4.91
CA MET A 1 1.06 -17.31 -4.60
C MET A 1 1.40 -16.17 -5.52
N PRO A 2 0.40 -15.47 -6.05
CA PRO A 2 0.69 -14.32 -6.90
C PRO A 2 1.34 -13.19 -6.11
N VAL A 3 2.35 -12.59 -6.72
CA VAL A 3 3.05 -11.43 -6.18
C VAL A 3 2.99 -10.33 -7.23
N LEU A 4 2.54 -9.15 -6.82
CA LEU A 4 2.48 -7.99 -7.70
C LEU A 4 3.39 -6.88 -7.19
N ASP A 5 4.12 -6.28 -8.13
CA ASP A 5 4.84 -5.04 -7.86
C ASP A 5 3.89 -3.88 -8.07
N CYS A 6 3.84 -2.98 -7.09
CA CYS A 6 2.96 -1.83 -7.14
C CYS A 6 3.79 -0.57 -7.39
N MET A 7 3.32 0.25 -8.30
CA MET A 7 3.93 1.54 -8.62
C MET A 7 3.12 2.67 -7.99
N VAL A 8 3.79 3.79 -7.70
CA VAL A 8 3.12 4.97 -7.15
C VAL A 8 1.98 5.40 -8.06
N GLY A 9 0.83 5.64 -7.46
CA GLY A 9 -0.40 6.00 -8.17
C GLY A 9 -1.27 4.83 -8.54
N GLU A 10 -0.81 3.60 -8.37
CA GLU A 10 -1.60 2.42 -8.67
C GLU A 10 -2.46 1.98 -7.47
N ALA A 11 -3.59 1.39 -7.78
CA ALA A 11 -4.51 0.83 -6.81
C ALA A 11 -4.89 -0.60 -7.20
N PHE A 12 -5.06 -1.43 -6.19
CA PHE A 12 -5.41 -2.83 -6.37
C PHE A 12 -6.60 -3.17 -5.50
N ARG A 13 -7.48 -4.01 -6.01
CA ARG A 13 -8.51 -4.64 -5.20
C ARG A 13 -8.20 -6.13 -5.09
N ILE A 14 -8.17 -6.61 -3.86
CA ILE A 14 -7.92 -8.01 -3.56
C ILE A 14 -9.18 -8.60 -3.00
N GLY A 15 -9.73 -9.60 -3.68
CA GLY A 15 -11.03 -10.13 -3.33
C GLY A 15 -12.10 -9.06 -3.51
N ARG A 16 -13.02 -8.98 -2.55
CA ARG A 16 -14.14 -8.03 -2.60
C ARG A 16 -14.01 -6.87 -1.64
N ASP A 17 -13.10 -6.96 -0.69
CA ASP A 17 -13.16 -6.09 0.48
C ASP A 17 -11.81 -5.54 0.94
N ILE A 18 -10.77 -5.69 0.14
CA ILE A 18 -9.47 -5.09 0.43
C ILE A 18 -9.04 -4.24 -0.75
N ASP A 19 -8.91 -2.93 -0.53
CA ASP A 19 -8.42 -1.99 -1.53
C ASP A 19 -7.07 -1.43 -1.04
N ILE A 20 -6.08 -1.44 -1.92
CA ILE A 20 -4.72 -1.00 -1.62
C ILE A 20 -4.32 0.07 -2.62
N HIS A 21 -3.87 1.23 -2.13
CA HIS A 21 -3.34 2.33 -2.91
C HIS A 21 -1.91 2.61 -2.50
N LEU A 22 -1.00 2.63 -3.46
CA LEU A 22 0.32 3.20 -3.23
C LEU A 22 0.25 4.68 -3.58
N THR A 23 0.11 5.53 -2.55
CA THR A 23 -0.22 6.94 -2.71
C THR A 23 0.99 7.82 -2.97
N GLY A 24 2.15 7.43 -2.48
CA GLY A 24 3.33 8.26 -2.66
C GLY A 24 4.60 7.61 -2.18
N ARG A 25 5.69 8.28 -2.47
CA ARG A 25 7.02 7.90 -2.01
C ARG A 25 7.78 9.17 -1.63
N VAL A 26 8.43 9.14 -0.48
CA VAL A 26 9.36 10.19 -0.06
C VAL A 26 10.64 9.49 0.36
N ASP A 27 11.75 9.74 -0.34
CA ASP A 27 13.02 9.03 -0.18
C ASP A 27 12.82 7.52 -0.29
N MET A 28 13.11 6.79 0.76
CA MET A 28 13.00 5.32 0.81
C MET A 28 11.76 4.86 1.58
N THR A 29 10.79 5.75 1.76
CA THR A 29 9.54 5.46 2.46
C THR A 29 8.38 5.47 1.49
N LEU A 30 7.58 4.41 1.50
CA LEU A 30 6.35 4.31 0.71
C LEU A 30 5.15 4.60 1.59
N TYR A 31 4.23 5.40 1.07
CA TYR A 31 2.96 5.71 1.73
C TYR A 31 1.85 4.92 1.08
N VAL A 32 1.20 4.09 1.88
CA VAL A 32 0.20 3.14 1.41
C VAL A 32 -1.11 3.41 2.13
N PHE A 33 -2.19 3.44 1.38
CA PHE A 33 -3.54 3.53 1.91
C PHE A 33 -4.24 2.20 1.68
N ILE A 34 -4.85 1.66 2.73
CA ILE A 34 -5.60 0.40 2.66
C ILE A 34 -6.98 0.64 3.23
N ASP A 35 -8.00 0.23 2.49
CA ASP A 35 -9.38 0.20 2.96
C ASP A 35 -9.83 -1.27 2.95
N ALA A 36 -10.15 -1.79 4.11
CA ALA A 36 -10.45 -3.21 4.26
C ALA A 36 -11.60 -3.44 5.22
N ALA A 37 -12.27 -4.58 5.06
CA ALA A 37 -13.28 -5.02 6.01
C ALA A 37 -12.64 -5.26 7.39
N THR A 38 -13.35 -4.91 8.45
CA THR A 38 -12.85 -5.01 9.81
C THR A 38 -12.64 -6.45 10.28
N ARG A 39 -13.23 -7.42 9.58
CA ARG A 39 -13.06 -8.84 9.91
C ARG A 39 -11.64 -9.35 9.68
N HIS A 40 -10.84 -8.65 8.88
CA HIS A 40 -9.47 -9.04 8.60
C HIS A 40 -8.58 -8.70 9.78
N GLU A 41 -7.80 -9.67 10.23
CA GLU A 41 -6.79 -9.43 11.26
C GLU A 41 -5.64 -8.63 10.67
N LEU A 42 -5.10 -7.74 11.47
CA LEU A 42 -3.96 -6.93 11.12
C LEU A 42 -2.72 -7.45 11.81
N GLY A 43 -1.61 -7.38 11.12
CA GLY A 43 -0.31 -7.75 11.68
C GLY A 43 0.78 -7.04 10.92
N GLY A 44 2.02 -7.33 11.27
CA GLY A 44 3.14 -6.78 10.56
C GLY A 44 4.34 -6.48 11.43
N VAL A 45 5.41 -6.11 10.78
CA VAL A 45 6.68 -5.76 11.41
C VAL A 45 7.19 -4.47 10.80
N GLY A 46 7.50 -3.51 11.64
CA GLY A 46 8.02 -2.21 11.21
C GLY A 46 6.93 -1.26 10.72
N GLY A 47 7.37 -0.09 10.26
CA GLY A 47 6.50 0.92 9.71
C GLY A 47 5.73 1.72 10.75
N ILE A 48 5.04 2.73 10.25
CA ILE A 48 4.14 3.57 11.03
C ILE A 48 2.73 3.35 10.48
N HIS A 49 1.76 3.19 11.38
CA HIS A 49 0.43 2.80 11.00
C HIS A 49 -0.60 3.61 11.78
N ALA A 50 -1.59 4.14 11.07
CA ALA A 50 -2.75 4.79 11.65
C ALA A 50 -4.01 4.25 11.01
N SER A 51 -5.09 4.14 11.79
CA SER A 51 -6.35 3.57 11.32
C SER A 51 -7.52 4.45 11.72
N ALA A 52 -8.57 4.42 10.90
CA ALA A 52 -9.83 5.09 11.19
C ALA A 52 -10.99 4.34 10.52
N PRO A 53 -12.18 4.36 11.12
CA PRO A 53 -13.34 3.78 10.45
C PRO A 53 -13.61 4.47 9.13
N SER A 54 -13.92 3.70 8.08
CA SER A 54 -14.20 4.24 6.75
C SER A 54 -15.61 3.93 6.26
N GLY A 55 -16.35 3.15 7.02
CA GLY A 55 -17.72 2.76 6.69
C GLY A 55 -18.20 1.68 7.64
N VAL A 56 -19.38 1.14 7.35
CA VAL A 56 -19.94 0.04 8.13
C VAL A 56 -19.07 -1.19 7.95
N ARG A 57 -18.49 -1.68 9.06
CA ARG A 57 -17.58 -2.84 9.07
C ARG A 57 -16.37 -2.66 8.15
N ARG A 58 -15.94 -1.42 7.97
CA ARG A 58 -14.75 -1.12 7.17
C ARG A 58 -13.82 -0.19 7.95
N CYS A 59 -12.55 -0.35 7.69
CA CYS A 59 -11.52 0.47 8.31
C CYS A 59 -10.47 0.88 7.27
N ALA A 60 -10.08 2.14 7.32
CA ALA A 60 -9.00 2.67 6.50
C ALA A 60 -7.72 2.68 7.31
N HIS A 61 -6.63 2.31 6.65
CA HIS A 61 -5.29 2.27 7.24
C HIS A 61 -4.35 3.11 6.40
N VAL A 62 -3.55 3.93 7.05
CA VAL A 62 -2.48 4.69 6.42
C VAL A 62 -1.17 4.15 6.94
N LEU A 63 -0.30 3.81 6.03
CA LEU A 63 0.98 3.20 6.35
C LEU A 63 2.13 4.03 5.79
N ALA A 64 3.20 4.12 6.55
CA ALA A 64 4.49 4.59 6.05
C ALA A 64 5.46 3.43 6.23
N LEU A 65 5.89 2.84 5.13
CA LEU A 65 6.68 1.61 5.13
C LEU A 65 8.03 1.84 4.48
N GLY A 66 9.07 1.32 5.10
CA GLY A 66 10.42 1.32 4.57
C GLY A 66 10.92 -0.08 4.26
N ASP A 67 12.18 -0.17 3.84
CA ASP A 67 12.80 -1.44 3.49
C ASP A 67 12.71 -2.45 4.64
N GLY A 68 12.26 -3.65 4.31
CA GLY A 68 12.11 -4.75 5.27
C GLY A 68 10.81 -4.73 6.06
N ASP A 69 10.00 -3.66 5.93
CA ASP A 69 8.72 -3.61 6.61
C ASP A 69 7.69 -4.52 5.93
N VAL A 70 6.87 -5.15 6.73
CA VAL A 70 5.80 -6.03 6.25
C VAL A 70 4.52 -5.69 6.99
N PHE A 71 3.43 -5.53 6.26
CA PHE A 71 2.12 -5.31 6.84
C PHE A 71 1.17 -6.41 6.36
N LEU A 72 0.40 -6.96 7.28
CA LEU A 72 -0.52 -8.05 6.99
C LEU A 72 -1.97 -7.59 7.19
N VAL A 73 -2.80 -7.87 6.18
CA VAL A 73 -4.24 -7.62 6.24
C VAL A 73 -4.93 -8.93 5.88
N GLY A 74 -5.42 -9.65 6.88
CA GLY A 74 -5.94 -10.98 6.66
C GLY A 74 -4.92 -11.87 5.96
N PRO A 75 -5.29 -12.48 4.81
CA PRO A 75 -4.37 -13.36 4.08
C PRO A 75 -3.40 -12.62 3.16
N VAL A 76 -3.47 -11.29 3.12
CA VAL A 76 -2.66 -10.48 2.21
C VAL A 76 -1.43 -9.96 2.93
N ALA A 77 -0.27 -10.11 2.31
CA ALA A 77 0.98 -9.56 2.80
C ALA A 77 1.46 -8.42 1.89
N ILE A 78 1.85 -7.32 2.50
CA ILE A 78 2.40 -6.16 1.81
C ILE A 78 3.80 -5.96 2.36
N ALA A 79 4.79 -6.09 1.49
CA ALA A 79 6.20 -6.00 1.88
C ALA A 79 6.91 -4.93 1.06
N VAL A 80 7.87 -4.28 1.69
CA VAL A 80 8.69 -3.25 1.04
C VAL A 80 10.11 -3.75 0.93
N GLU A 81 10.67 -3.63 -0.25
CA GLU A 81 12.04 -4.04 -0.55
C GLU A 81 12.80 -2.90 -1.20
N ALA A 82 14.00 -2.61 -0.69
CA ALA A 82 14.92 -1.70 -1.34
C ALA A 82 15.70 -2.46 -2.41
N VAL A 83 15.73 -1.90 -3.60
CA VAL A 83 16.42 -2.47 -4.74
C VAL A 83 17.48 -1.49 -5.20
N ARG A 84 18.69 -2.02 -5.46
CA ARG A 84 19.75 -1.21 -6.04
C ARG A 84 19.79 -1.46 -7.55
N LEU A 85 19.56 -0.41 -8.31
CA LEU A 85 19.65 -0.46 -9.75
C LEU A 85 21.03 0.02 -10.18
N GLN A 86 21.76 -0.81 -10.91
CA GLN A 86 23.05 -0.43 -11.49
C GLN A 86 22.82 -0.08 -12.95
N ILE A 87 23.08 1.18 -13.29
CA ILE A 87 23.03 1.64 -14.66
C ILE A 87 24.47 1.83 -15.10
N PRO A 88 24.93 1.18 -16.19
CA PRO A 88 26.30 1.34 -16.69
C PRO A 88 26.63 2.81 -16.92
N GLY A 89 27.76 3.27 -16.37
CA GLY A 89 28.20 4.64 -16.52
C GLY A 89 27.52 5.67 -15.63
N ALA A 90 26.63 5.23 -14.73
CA ALA A 90 25.92 6.10 -13.82
C ALA A 90 26.06 5.61 -12.37
N ARG A 91 25.71 6.48 -11.41
CA ARG A 91 25.65 6.07 -10.02
C ARG A 91 24.55 5.05 -9.81
N ALA A 92 24.77 4.09 -8.90
CA ALA A 92 23.73 3.16 -8.52
C ALA A 92 22.53 3.94 -7.95
N LEU A 93 21.34 3.64 -8.47
CA LEU A 93 20.10 4.22 -7.98
C LEU A 93 19.49 3.26 -6.95
N ARG A 94 18.97 3.83 -5.88
CA ARG A 94 18.18 3.09 -4.91
C ARG A 94 16.71 3.30 -5.20
N GLU A 95 15.98 2.22 -5.21
CA GLU A 95 14.55 2.22 -5.43
C GLU A 95 13.88 1.40 -4.34
N VAL A 96 12.66 1.78 -3.96
CA VAL A 96 11.84 1.03 -3.04
C VAL A 96 10.66 0.46 -3.80
N ARG A 97 10.42 -0.81 -3.65
CA ARG A 97 9.32 -1.51 -4.31
C ARG A 97 8.34 -2.05 -3.29
N LEU A 98 7.07 -1.95 -3.61
CA LEU A 98 5.99 -2.55 -2.83
C LEU A 98 5.57 -3.86 -3.48
N HIS A 99 5.63 -4.94 -2.72
CA HIS A 99 5.20 -6.26 -3.16
C HIS A 99 3.93 -6.65 -2.43
N ILE A 100 2.90 -6.98 -3.18
CA ILE A 100 1.63 -7.45 -2.63
C ILE A 100 1.53 -8.94 -2.92
N THR A 101 1.39 -9.75 -1.87
CA THR A 101 1.23 -11.19 -1.99
C THR A 101 -0.14 -11.58 -1.44
N ALA A 102 -0.91 -12.30 -2.24
CA ALA A 102 -2.22 -12.80 -1.85
C ALA A 102 -2.33 -14.27 -2.20
N PRO A 103 -2.95 -15.10 -1.34
CA PRO A 103 -3.16 -16.51 -1.65
C PRO A 103 -4.25 -16.67 -2.72
N ALA A 104 -4.18 -17.75 -3.48
CA ALA A 104 -5.32 -18.18 -4.27
C ALA A 104 -6.45 -18.60 -3.32
N PRO A 105 -7.72 -18.35 -3.62
CA PRO A 105 -8.29 -17.90 -4.90
C PRO A 105 -8.49 -16.38 -5.01
N LEU A 106 -7.85 -15.56 -4.20
CA LEU A 106 -8.01 -14.11 -4.29
C LEU A 106 -7.53 -13.60 -5.64
N THR A 107 -8.36 -12.78 -6.27
CA THR A 107 -8.04 -12.20 -7.57
C THR A 107 -7.45 -10.82 -7.35
N LEU A 108 -6.26 -10.59 -7.91
CA LEU A 108 -5.64 -9.28 -7.92
C LEU A 108 -6.06 -8.55 -9.18
N VAL A 109 -6.72 -7.43 -9.01
CA VAL A 109 -7.16 -6.59 -10.13
C VAL A 109 -6.47 -5.25 -10.01
N ARG A 110 -5.66 -4.93 -11.01
CA ARG A 110 -5.01 -3.62 -11.06
C ARG A 110 -6.06 -2.56 -11.41
N ARG A 111 -6.17 -1.56 -10.56
CA ARG A 111 -7.11 -0.47 -10.76
C ARG A 111 -6.35 0.84 -10.84
N PRO A 112 -6.38 1.51 -12.00
CA PRO A 112 -5.80 2.85 -12.07
C PRO A 112 -6.61 3.81 -11.19
N LEU A 113 -5.95 4.81 -10.63
CA LEU A 113 -6.63 5.88 -9.91
C LEU A 113 -7.50 6.62 -10.91
N ALA A 114 -8.82 6.60 -10.67
CA ALA A 114 -9.78 7.18 -11.59
C ALA A 114 -9.59 8.68 -11.75
N ARG A 115 -9.24 9.39 -10.68
CA ARG A 115 -9.03 10.83 -10.68
C ARG A 115 -7.95 11.18 -9.64
N PRO A 116 -6.67 11.19 -10.03
CA PRO A 116 -5.60 11.46 -9.07
C PRO A 116 -5.78 12.75 -8.30
N ARG A 117 -6.23 13.81 -8.97
CA ARG A 117 -6.48 15.10 -8.36
C ARG A 117 -7.52 15.03 -7.27
N HIS A 118 -8.60 14.32 -7.53
CA HIS A 118 -9.68 14.15 -6.57
C HIS A 118 -9.25 13.25 -5.40
N ALA A 119 -8.52 12.19 -5.69
CA ALA A 119 -7.96 11.31 -4.69
C ALA A 119 -7.03 12.06 -3.74
N VAL A 120 -6.17 12.93 -4.28
CA VAL A 120 -5.27 13.76 -3.49
C VAL A 120 -6.05 14.68 -2.57
N ARG A 121 -7.11 15.30 -3.05
CA ARG A 121 -7.95 16.18 -2.21
C ARG A 121 -8.58 15.42 -1.05
N ARG A 122 -9.13 14.26 -1.31
CA ARG A 122 -9.71 13.42 -0.27
C ARG A 122 -8.68 13.01 0.76
N TRP A 123 -7.50 12.70 0.28
CA TRP A 123 -6.40 12.32 1.13
C TRP A 123 -6.00 13.45 2.07
N ILE A 124 -5.84 14.65 1.53
CA ILE A 124 -5.50 15.82 2.33
C ILE A 124 -6.62 16.15 3.32
N GLY A 125 -7.87 16.07 2.89
CA GLY A 125 -9.03 16.24 3.75
C GLY A 125 -9.08 15.19 4.85
N GLY A 126 -8.81 13.94 4.50
CA GLY A 126 -8.66 12.86 5.47
C GLY A 126 -7.46 13.04 6.36
N GLY A 127 -6.40 13.66 5.84
CA GLY A 127 -5.18 13.92 6.58
C GLY A 127 -5.41 14.74 7.85
N SER A 128 -6.39 15.64 7.84
CA SER A 128 -6.75 16.39 9.03
C SER A 128 -7.25 15.47 10.16
N CYS A 129 -7.74 14.30 9.84
CA CYS A 129 -8.15 13.30 10.82
C CYS A 129 -6.97 12.53 11.40
N TRP A 130 -5.83 12.60 10.73
CA TRP A 130 -4.63 11.86 11.13
C TRP A 130 -3.69 12.63 12.04
N SER A 131 -3.86 13.93 12.07
CA SER A 131 -3.00 14.82 12.85
C SER A 131 -3.31 14.82 14.34
#